data_828cc8daee5842a155c105774c968488
#
_entry.id   828cc8daee5842a155c105774c968488
#
_cell.length_a   1.000
_cell.length_b   1.000
_cell.length_c   1.000
_cell.angle_alpha   90.00
_cell.angle_beta   90.00
_cell.angle_gamma   90.00
#
_symmetry.space_group_name_H-M   'P 1'
#
loop_
_entity.id
_entity.type
_entity.pdbx_description
1 polymer ?
#
loop_
_entity_poly.entity_id
_entity_poly.type
_entity_poly.pdbx_seq_one_letter_code
_entity_poly.pdbx_strand_id
1 'polypeptide(L)'
;MGFFFGGTKDKANDLHFIIQYSAEDWLFIENVKFDFDGKFYDYGPLNFETNVSNGIQEWSDETVDLSSQLIQYFKKAKSVKYRLEGKQFYRDYKMSPEKLKKIQNTIKLYEFMK
;
A
#
# COMPACT_ATOMS: atom_id res chain seq x y z
N MET A 1 4.77 1.83 2.51
CA MET A 1 3.56 1.07 2.11
C MET A 1 3.26 -0.01 3.15
N GLY A 2 2.03 -0.17 3.48
CA GLY A 2 1.63 -1.21 4.42
C GLY A 2 0.14 -1.26 4.62
N PHE A 3 -0.29 -2.24 5.42
CA PHE A 3 -1.67 -2.40 5.85
C PHE A 3 -1.74 -2.33 7.36
N PHE A 4 -2.83 -1.76 7.87
CA PHE A 4 -3.09 -1.84 9.29
C PHE A 4 -4.59 -1.88 9.57
N PHE A 5 -4.94 -2.36 10.74
CA PHE A 5 -6.28 -2.30 11.26
C PHE A 5 -6.21 -2.22 12.79
N GLY A 6 -7.26 -1.65 13.37
CA GLY A 6 -7.47 -1.70 14.81
C GLY A 6 -8.62 -2.62 15.12
N GLY A 7 -9.03 -2.67 16.36
CA GLY A 7 -10.18 -3.44 16.75
C GLY A 7 -10.23 -3.74 18.23
N THR A 8 -11.31 -4.40 18.62
CA THR A 8 -11.47 -4.93 19.96
C THR A 8 -11.13 -6.43 19.94
N LYS A 9 -11.15 -7.04 21.11
CA LYS A 9 -10.90 -8.47 21.28
C LYS A 9 -11.76 -9.33 20.35
N ASP A 10 -12.99 -8.91 20.09
CA ASP A 10 -13.99 -9.70 19.39
C ASP A 10 -14.29 -9.22 17.97
N LYS A 11 -13.75 -8.06 17.55
CA LYS A 11 -14.09 -7.48 16.27
C LYS A 11 -12.97 -6.59 15.76
N ALA A 12 -12.56 -6.78 14.50
CA ALA A 12 -11.62 -5.91 13.81
C ALA A 12 -12.33 -4.70 13.21
N ASN A 13 -11.64 -3.56 13.20
CA ASN A 13 -12.07 -2.38 12.45
C ASN A 13 -11.75 -2.57 10.96
N ASP A 14 -11.98 -1.54 10.15
CA ASP A 14 -11.68 -1.60 8.74
C ASP A 14 -10.18 -1.77 8.49
N LEU A 15 -9.85 -2.48 7.43
CA LEU A 15 -8.47 -2.63 6.98
C LEU A 15 -8.08 -1.42 6.15
N HIS A 16 -6.94 -0.81 6.49
CA HIS A 16 -6.41 0.36 5.80
C HIS A 16 -5.16 0.03 5.00
N PHE A 17 -5.10 0.56 3.80
CA PHE A 17 -3.93 0.50 2.94
C PHE A 17 -3.23 1.85 2.95
N ILE A 18 -1.97 1.86 3.39
CA ILE A 18 -1.20 3.08 3.60
C ILE A 18 -0.02 3.11 2.63
N ILE A 19 0.14 4.24 1.97
CA ILE A 19 1.32 4.52 1.16
C ILE A 19 1.96 5.80 1.69
N GLN A 20 3.27 5.75 1.91
CA GLN A 20 4.03 6.91 2.35
C GLN A 20 5.24 7.10 1.45
N TYR A 21 5.52 8.34 1.11
CA TYR A 21 6.66 8.75 0.33
C TYR A 21 7.34 9.92 1.01
N SER A 22 8.63 9.78 1.27
CA SER A 22 9.45 10.84 1.88
C SER A 22 10.67 11.06 1.00
N ALA A 23 10.95 12.31 0.64
CA ALA A 23 12.07 12.64 -0.22
C ALA A 23 12.43 14.12 -0.10
N GLU A 24 13.47 14.52 -0.83
CA GLU A 24 13.87 15.92 -0.93
C GLU A 24 13.05 16.68 -1.96
N ASP A 25 12.48 15.98 -2.94
CA ASP A 25 11.69 16.58 -4.01
C ASP A 25 10.27 16.03 -4.03
N TRP A 26 9.32 16.88 -4.41
CA TRP A 26 7.93 16.48 -4.60
C TRP A 26 7.79 15.55 -5.79
N LEU A 27 7.02 14.46 -5.60
CA LEU A 27 6.59 13.62 -6.70
C LEU A 27 5.16 13.97 -7.14
N PHE A 28 4.34 14.46 -6.24
CA PHE A 28 2.91 14.71 -6.45
C PHE A 28 2.21 13.47 -6.95
N ILE A 29 2.25 12.43 -6.13
CA ILE A 29 1.77 11.11 -6.50
C ILE A 29 0.28 11.14 -6.84
N GLU A 30 -0.07 10.58 -7.99
CA GLU A 30 -1.46 10.50 -8.46
C GLU A 30 -1.93 9.07 -8.62
N ASN A 31 -1.00 8.14 -8.87
CA ASN A 31 -1.36 6.77 -9.21
C ASN A 31 -0.32 5.78 -8.69
N VAL A 32 -0.76 4.56 -8.43
CA VAL A 32 0.11 3.46 -7.99
C VAL A 32 -0.15 2.24 -8.86
N LYS A 33 0.93 1.67 -9.38
CA LYS A 33 0.89 0.45 -10.17
C LYS A 33 1.74 -0.62 -9.52
N PHE A 34 1.27 -1.85 -9.59
CA PHE A 34 1.94 -3.00 -9.01
C PHE A 34 2.35 -4.01 -10.06
N ASP A 35 3.41 -4.75 -9.75
CA ASP A 35 3.82 -5.95 -10.47
C ASP A 35 3.90 -7.08 -9.43
N PHE A 36 2.92 -7.98 -9.47
CA PHE A 36 2.84 -9.15 -8.60
C PHE A 36 3.30 -10.38 -9.38
N ASP A 37 4.57 -10.74 -9.22
CA ASP A 37 5.15 -11.92 -9.90
C ASP A 37 4.98 -11.90 -11.42
N GLY A 38 5.09 -10.72 -12.02
CA GLY A 38 4.89 -10.53 -13.45
C GLY A 38 3.47 -10.18 -13.88
N LYS A 39 2.52 -10.15 -12.93
CA LYS A 39 1.15 -9.69 -13.19
C LYS A 39 1.01 -8.24 -12.84
N PHE A 40 0.69 -7.42 -13.81
CA PHE A 40 0.55 -5.98 -13.62
C PHE A 40 -0.86 -5.63 -13.14
N TYR A 41 -0.92 -4.79 -12.13
CA TYR A 41 -2.17 -4.34 -11.56
C TYR A 41 -2.11 -2.83 -11.34
N ASP A 42 -2.97 -2.10 -12.03
CA ASP A 42 -3.10 -0.65 -11.86
C ASP A 42 -4.14 -0.40 -10.76
N TYR A 43 -3.66 0.01 -9.59
CA TYR A 43 -4.56 0.31 -8.48
C TYR A 43 -5.45 1.50 -8.80
N GLY A 44 -4.97 2.40 -9.65
CA GLY A 44 -5.69 3.59 -10.06
C GLY A 44 -5.31 4.82 -9.26
N PRO A 45 -6.04 5.91 -9.49
CA PRO A 45 -5.75 7.16 -8.82
C PRO A 45 -6.07 7.10 -7.34
N LEU A 46 -5.24 7.77 -6.55
CA LEU A 46 -5.36 7.88 -5.11
C LEU A 46 -5.28 9.34 -4.70
N ASN A 47 -5.90 9.66 -3.57
CA ASN A 47 -5.77 10.98 -2.97
C ASN A 47 -4.58 10.95 -2.00
N PHE A 48 -3.56 11.77 -2.31
CA PHE A 48 -2.40 11.91 -1.44
C PHE A 48 -2.45 13.24 -0.72
N GLU A 49 -2.17 13.20 0.57
CA GLU A 49 -1.96 14.40 1.38
C GLU A 49 -0.47 14.69 1.46
N THR A 50 -0.14 15.95 1.69
CA THR A 50 1.24 16.42 1.71
C THR A 50 1.56 17.12 3.01
N ASN A 51 2.82 17.00 3.46
CA ASN A 51 3.30 17.63 4.66
C ASN A 51 4.78 17.99 4.49
N VAL A 52 5.19 19.13 5.05
CA VAL A 52 6.56 19.63 4.94
C VAL A 52 7.26 19.82 6.29
N SER A 53 6.67 19.37 7.38
CA SER A 53 7.21 19.66 8.72
C SER A 53 8.57 19.00 9.01
N ASN A 54 8.83 17.82 8.44
CA ASN A 54 10.10 17.09 8.58
C ASN A 54 10.61 16.63 7.22
N GLY A 55 10.69 17.56 6.28
CA GLY A 55 10.97 17.24 4.90
C GLY A 55 9.67 17.05 4.13
N ILE A 56 9.80 16.69 2.86
CA ILE A 56 8.64 16.48 1.99
C ILE A 56 8.06 15.11 2.24
N GLN A 57 6.77 15.07 2.55
CA GLN A 57 6.04 13.81 2.76
C GLN A 57 4.75 13.82 1.96
N GLU A 58 4.49 12.71 1.27
CA GLU A 58 3.23 12.47 0.58
C GLU A 58 2.69 11.14 1.09
N TRP A 59 1.41 11.11 1.46
CA TRP A 59 0.84 9.89 2.03
C TRP A 59 -0.62 9.74 1.66
N SER A 60 -1.04 8.48 1.62
CA SER A 60 -2.42 8.09 1.33
C SER A 60 -2.87 7.02 2.32
N ASP A 61 -4.12 7.11 2.72
CA ASP A 61 -4.77 6.14 3.61
C ASP A 61 -6.12 5.79 3.00
N GLU A 62 -6.27 4.55 2.57
CA GLU A 62 -7.53 4.08 2.00
C GLU A 62 -8.05 2.84 2.69
N THR A 63 -9.36 2.79 2.91
CA THR A 63 -10.03 1.61 3.41
C THR A 63 -10.16 0.60 2.27
N VAL A 64 -9.81 -0.66 2.52
CA VAL A 64 -9.88 -1.71 1.51
C VAL A 64 -10.67 -2.91 2.03
N ASP A 65 -11.34 -3.60 1.10
CA ASP A 65 -12.08 -4.82 1.38
C ASP A 65 -11.20 -6.05 1.21
N LEU A 66 -11.45 -7.08 2.01
CA LEU A 66 -10.79 -8.39 1.85
C LEU A 66 -11.06 -9.01 0.48
N SER A 67 -12.19 -8.69 -0.14
CA SER A 67 -12.54 -9.20 -1.47
C SER A 67 -11.87 -8.46 -2.61
N SER A 68 -11.16 -7.35 -2.32
CA SER A 68 -10.52 -6.56 -3.38
C SER A 68 -9.42 -7.34 -4.09
N GLN A 69 -9.19 -7.01 -5.36
CA GLN A 69 -8.12 -7.62 -6.15
C GLN A 69 -6.75 -7.35 -5.53
N LEU A 70 -6.55 -6.15 -4.97
CA LEU A 70 -5.30 -5.79 -4.32
C LEU A 70 -4.95 -6.80 -3.23
N ILE A 71 -5.90 -7.11 -2.34
CA ILE A 71 -5.70 -8.06 -1.26
C ILE A 71 -5.42 -9.46 -1.80
N GLN A 72 -6.17 -9.90 -2.81
CA GLN A 72 -5.98 -11.22 -3.39
C GLN A 72 -4.59 -11.38 -4.03
N TYR A 73 -4.12 -10.34 -4.72
CA TYR A 73 -2.77 -10.36 -5.29
C TYR A 73 -1.69 -10.40 -4.21
N PHE A 74 -1.82 -9.59 -3.16
CA PHE A 74 -0.85 -9.61 -2.07
C PHE A 74 -0.79 -10.96 -1.36
N LYS A 75 -1.92 -11.61 -1.16
CA LYS A 75 -1.97 -12.92 -0.49
C LYS A 75 -1.18 -13.99 -1.24
N LYS A 76 -1.15 -13.93 -2.55
CA LYS A 76 -0.53 -14.95 -3.41
C LYS A 76 0.87 -14.60 -3.87
N ALA A 77 1.28 -13.35 -3.72
CA ALA A 77 2.54 -12.86 -4.27
C ALA A 77 3.76 -13.46 -3.59
N LYS A 78 4.75 -13.81 -4.39
CA LYS A 78 6.09 -14.18 -3.92
C LYS A 78 7.04 -13.00 -3.99
N SER A 79 6.81 -12.09 -4.92
CA SER A 79 7.54 -10.83 -5.02
C SER A 79 6.62 -9.72 -5.48
N VAL A 80 6.90 -8.51 -5.05
CA VAL A 80 6.09 -7.34 -5.38
C VAL A 80 7.03 -6.19 -5.75
N LYS A 81 6.77 -5.60 -6.90
CA LYS A 81 7.35 -4.32 -7.31
C LYS A 81 6.21 -3.34 -7.46
N TYR A 82 6.49 -2.07 -7.24
CA TYR A 82 5.46 -1.07 -7.43
C TYR A 82 6.05 0.24 -7.93
N ARG A 83 5.21 1.00 -8.60
CA ARG A 83 5.55 2.30 -9.16
C ARG A 83 4.62 3.36 -8.60
N LEU A 84 5.22 4.40 -8.03
CA LEU A 84 4.51 5.60 -7.64
C LEU A 84 4.63 6.61 -8.78
N GLU A 85 3.50 6.92 -9.41
CA GLU A 85 3.46 7.84 -10.54
C GLU A 85 3.00 9.22 -10.09
N GLY A 86 3.83 10.21 -10.32
CA GLY A 86 3.51 11.60 -10.06
C GLY A 86 3.13 12.32 -11.35
N LYS A 87 2.99 13.65 -11.25
CA LYS A 87 2.59 14.49 -12.40
C LYS A 87 3.60 14.49 -13.52
N GLN A 88 4.90 14.43 -13.21
CA GLN A 88 5.98 14.52 -14.20
C GLN A 88 6.94 13.36 -14.14
N PHE A 89 7.07 12.72 -13.00
CA PHE A 89 8.06 11.68 -12.75
C PHE A 89 7.41 10.48 -12.09
N TYR A 90 8.15 9.38 -12.07
CA TYR A 90 7.74 8.19 -11.33
C TYR A 90 8.92 7.64 -10.53
N ARG A 91 8.62 6.80 -9.55
CA ARG A 91 9.62 6.05 -8.78
C ARG A 91 9.23 4.59 -8.74
N ASP A 92 10.21 3.74 -9.02
CA ASP A 92 10.03 2.30 -8.95
C ASP A 92 10.66 1.74 -7.69
N TYR A 93 9.97 0.81 -7.05
CA TYR A 93 10.43 0.16 -5.83
C TYR A 93 10.25 -1.35 -5.94
N LYS A 94 11.16 -2.07 -5.29
CA LYS A 94 11.01 -3.50 -5.07
C LYS A 94 10.75 -3.71 -3.59
N MET A 95 9.62 -4.35 -3.27
CA MET A 95 9.29 -4.64 -1.87
C MET A 95 10.23 -5.72 -1.33
N SER A 96 10.78 -5.51 -0.13
CA SER A 96 11.62 -6.52 0.50
C SER A 96 10.79 -7.75 0.87
N PRO A 97 11.39 -8.96 0.88
CA PRO A 97 10.68 -10.16 1.33
C PRO A 97 10.10 -10.04 2.74
N GLU A 98 10.82 -9.35 3.63
CA GLU A 98 10.37 -9.12 4.99
C GLU A 98 9.12 -8.26 5.04
N LYS A 99 9.08 -7.19 4.25
CA LYS A 99 7.94 -6.30 4.16
C LYS A 99 6.73 -7.02 3.59
N LEU A 100 6.92 -7.79 2.53
CA LEU A 100 5.84 -8.57 1.92
C LEU A 100 5.27 -9.57 2.93
N LYS A 101 6.13 -10.24 3.69
CA LYS A 101 5.68 -11.18 4.72
C LYS A 101 4.86 -10.48 5.81
N LYS A 102 5.28 -9.30 6.23
CA LYS A 102 4.52 -8.51 7.22
C LYS A 102 3.13 -8.15 6.69
N ILE A 103 3.05 -7.74 5.45
CA ILE A 103 1.78 -7.41 4.79
C ILE A 103 0.89 -8.65 4.75
N GLN A 104 1.41 -9.78 4.31
CA GLN A 104 0.66 -11.03 4.24
C GLN A 104 0.17 -11.49 5.61
N ASN A 105 1.01 -11.36 6.63
CA ASN A 105 0.62 -11.70 8.00
C ASN A 105 -0.47 -10.78 8.54
N THR A 106 -0.41 -9.50 8.21
CA THR A 106 -1.46 -8.54 8.60
C THR A 106 -2.79 -8.92 7.97
N ILE A 107 -2.78 -9.27 6.69
CA ILE A 107 -3.99 -9.69 5.98
C ILE A 107 -4.57 -10.97 6.62
N LYS A 108 -3.73 -11.95 6.90
CA LYS A 108 -4.17 -13.20 7.54
C LYS A 108 -4.79 -12.96 8.90
N LEU A 109 -4.16 -12.11 9.71
CA LEU A 109 -4.68 -11.78 11.02
C LEU A 109 -6.04 -11.08 10.91
N TYR A 110 -6.16 -10.15 9.98
CA TYR A 110 -7.43 -9.47 9.75
C TYR A 110 -8.53 -10.44 9.33
N GLU A 111 -8.22 -11.36 8.41
CA GLU A 111 -9.17 -12.41 8.01
C GLU A 111 -9.62 -13.26 9.20
N PHE A 112 -8.68 -13.60 10.08
CA PHE A 112 -8.97 -14.40 11.27
C PHE A 112 -9.90 -13.65 12.24
N MET A 113 -9.70 -12.34 12.40
CA MET A 113 -10.49 -11.53 13.34
C MET A 113 -11.85 -11.09 12.75
N LYS A 114 -11.99 -11.18 11.45
CA LYS A 114 -13.23 -10.81 10.77
C LYS A 114 -14.21 -11.99 10.73
#